data_4ca2d9dd3ff59035b78b55f59f7cc6a7
#
_entry.id   4ca2d9dd3ff59035b78b55f59f7cc6a7
#
_cell.length_a   1.000
_cell.length_b   1.000
_cell.length_c   1.000
_cell.angle_alpha   90.00
_cell.angle_beta   90.00
_cell.angle_gamma   90.00
#
_symmetry.space_group_name_H-M   'P 1'
#
loop_
_entity.id
_entity.type
_entity.pdbx_description
1 polymer ?
#
loop_
_entity_poly.entity_id
_entity_poly.type
_entity_poly.pdbx_seq_one_letter_code
_entity_poly.pdbx_strand_id
1 'polypeptide(L)'
;VQNVKGEVIHWVEDNHGITTGQSVTAEIDWDRRYTLMRTHTALHILCGVVWRDYKAQVTGGDMQPGTARMDFEFENMTAEFAEQIEDTINREVNDNRTIEVNFLTREQANQVPDLIRTKINLLPEAISEIRTIDISGLDLQADGGTHVKNTSEVGFIKVTGHESKGRINKRLRIALDQS
;
A
#
# COMPACT_ATOMS: atom_id res chain seq x y z
N VAL A 1 -2.85 16.77 9.32
CA VAL A 1 -2.61 15.90 10.47
C VAL A 1 -1.20 15.40 10.42
N GLN A 2 -0.51 15.39 11.53
CA GLN A 2 0.88 14.95 11.64
C GLN A 2 1.07 14.14 12.93
N ASN A 3 1.84 13.06 12.86
CA ASN A 3 2.30 12.36 14.06
C ASN A 3 3.66 12.95 14.49
N VAL A 4 3.71 13.50 15.69
CA VAL A 4 4.94 14.04 16.26
C VAL A 4 5.22 13.30 17.57
N LYS A 5 6.23 12.44 17.58
CA LYS A 5 6.64 11.63 18.74
C LYS A 5 5.52 10.82 19.40
N GLY A 6 4.60 10.28 18.60
CA GLY A 6 3.46 9.49 19.07
C GLY A 6 2.18 10.28 19.31
N GLU A 7 2.23 11.60 19.29
CA GLU A 7 1.05 12.45 19.40
C GLU A 7 0.50 12.81 18.01
N VAL A 8 -0.82 12.67 17.85
CA VAL A 8 -1.52 13.05 16.61
C VAL A 8 -1.89 14.52 16.69
N ILE A 9 -1.26 15.34 15.87
CA ILE A 9 -1.49 16.80 15.81
C ILE A 9 -2.33 17.13 14.59
N HIS A 10 -3.44 17.83 14.83
CA HIS A 10 -4.29 18.41 13.80
C HIS A 10 -3.97 19.90 13.65
N TRP A 11 -3.45 20.28 12.50
CA TRP A 11 -3.24 21.67 12.15
C TRP A 11 -4.56 22.25 11.67
N VAL A 12 -4.96 23.38 12.22
CA VAL A 12 -6.18 24.11 11.89
C VAL A 12 -5.82 25.54 11.47
N GLU A 13 -6.72 26.21 10.79
CA GLU A 13 -6.53 27.60 10.36
C GLU A 13 -6.49 28.56 11.57
N ASP A 14 -5.81 29.67 11.48
CA ASP A 14 -5.58 30.61 12.60
C ASP A 14 -6.87 31.18 13.22
N ASN A 15 -7.96 31.24 12.46
CA ASN A 15 -9.25 31.78 12.87
C ASN A 15 -10.29 30.69 13.21
N HIS A 16 -9.88 29.49 13.58
CA HIS A 16 -10.76 28.34 13.81
C HIS A 16 -11.72 28.49 15.02
N GLY A 17 -11.47 29.41 15.94
CA GLY A 17 -12.33 29.68 17.10
C GLY A 17 -12.33 28.58 18.18
N ILE A 18 -11.51 27.55 18.05
CA ILE A 18 -11.39 26.45 19.04
C ILE A 18 -10.47 26.89 20.18
N THR A 19 -10.87 26.61 21.41
CA THR A 19 -10.10 26.92 22.61
C THR A 19 -9.63 25.66 23.32
N THR A 20 -8.56 25.76 24.11
CA THR A 20 -8.05 24.64 24.91
C THR A 20 -9.10 24.08 25.84
N GLY A 21 -9.28 22.77 25.86
CA GLY A 21 -10.27 22.06 26.68
C GLY A 21 -11.66 21.97 26.05
N GLN A 22 -11.88 22.56 24.89
CA GLN A 22 -13.15 22.46 24.19
C GLN A 22 -13.30 21.05 23.54
N SER A 23 -14.52 20.50 23.66
CA SER A 23 -14.89 19.30 22.92
C SER A 23 -15.13 19.64 21.44
N VAL A 24 -14.57 18.83 20.53
CA VAL A 24 -14.72 18.96 19.09
C VAL A 24 -15.24 17.67 18.48
N THR A 25 -15.97 17.77 17.38
CA THR A 25 -16.34 16.64 16.54
C THR A 25 -15.44 16.65 15.30
N ALA A 26 -14.80 15.53 15.03
CA ALA A 26 -14.00 15.35 13.82
C ALA A 26 -14.77 14.46 12.84
N GLU A 27 -14.89 14.90 11.59
CA GLU A 27 -15.48 14.14 10.49
C GLU A 27 -14.41 13.77 9.49
N ILE A 28 -14.39 12.50 9.06
CA ILE A 28 -13.46 12.02 8.06
C ILE A 28 -14.07 12.26 6.67
N ASP A 29 -13.30 12.88 5.78
CA ASP A 29 -13.58 12.84 4.34
C ASP A 29 -13.52 11.38 3.86
N TRP A 30 -14.69 10.73 3.86
CA TRP A 30 -14.78 9.30 3.58
C TRP A 30 -14.43 8.96 2.15
N ASP A 31 -14.79 9.75 1.18
CA ASP A 31 -14.53 9.50 -0.23
C ASP A 31 -13.02 9.50 -0.49
N ARG A 32 -12.33 10.49 0.05
CA ARG A 32 -10.87 10.56 0.03
C ARG A 32 -10.23 9.38 0.76
N ARG A 33 -10.74 9.03 1.95
CA ARG A 33 -10.25 7.91 2.75
C ARG A 33 -10.41 6.60 1.99
N TYR A 34 -11.58 6.34 1.43
CA TYR A 34 -11.88 5.11 0.72
C TYR A 34 -11.05 4.98 -0.57
N THR A 35 -10.87 6.08 -1.30
CA THR A 35 -9.97 6.10 -2.47
C THR A 35 -8.53 5.77 -2.09
N LEU A 36 -8.03 6.29 -0.96
CA LEU A 36 -6.70 5.93 -0.44
C LEU A 36 -6.62 4.45 -0.06
N MET A 37 -7.66 3.88 0.56
CA MET A 37 -7.72 2.44 0.89
C MET A 37 -7.66 1.58 -0.37
N ARG A 38 -8.42 1.92 -1.41
CA ARG A 38 -8.38 1.26 -2.72
C ARG A 38 -6.98 1.34 -3.33
N THR A 39 -6.39 2.53 -3.33
CA THR A 39 -5.04 2.76 -3.90
C THR A 39 -3.97 1.98 -3.17
N HIS A 40 -4.03 1.95 -1.83
CA HIS A 40 -3.09 1.19 -1.02
C HIS A 40 -3.21 -0.31 -1.26
N THR A 41 -4.44 -0.81 -1.34
CA THR A 41 -4.69 -2.22 -1.67
C THR A 41 -4.19 -2.56 -3.08
N ALA A 42 -4.35 -1.66 -4.06
CA ALA A 42 -3.80 -1.85 -5.41
C ALA A 42 -2.26 -2.00 -5.40
N LEU A 43 -1.56 -1.24 -4.55
CA LEU A 43 -0.11 -1.40 -4.38
C LEU A 43 0.26 -2.76 -3.76
N HIS A 44 -0.53 -3.25 -2.79
CA HIS A 44 -0.32 -4.59 -2.22
C HIS A 44 -0.60 -5.70 -3.23
N ILE A 45 -1.65 -5.59 -4.05
CA ILE A 45 -1.90 -6.53 -5.15
C ILE A 45 -0.73 -6.54 -6.14
N LEU A 46 -0.26 -5.36 -6.55
CA LEU A 46 0.90 -5.23 -7.43
C LEU A 46 2.16 -5.84 -6.81
N CYS A 47 2.43 -5.54 -5.53
CA CYS A 47 3.56 -6.09 -4.79
C CYS A 47 3.48 -7.62 -4.69
N GLY A 48 2.31 -8.17 -4.35
CA GLY A 48 2.08 -9.60 -4.23
C GLY A 48 2.30 -10.33 -5.54
N VAL A 49 1.77 -9.82 -6.66
CA VAL A 49 1.98 -10.38 -8.00
C VAL A 49 3.45 -10.34 -8.37
N VAL A 50 4.10 -9.19 -8.23
CA VAL A 50 5.52 -9.04 -8.59
C VAL A 50 6.41 -9.94 -7.74
N TRP A 51 6.12 -10.06 -6.46
CA TRP A 51 6.87 -10.97 -5.59
C TRP A 51 6.62 -12.45 -5.92
N ARG A 52 5.37 -12.84 -6.10
CA ARG A 52 5.00 -14.22 -6.42
C ARG A 52 5.67 -14.70 -7.71
N ASP A 53 5.57 -13.90 -8.77
CA ASP A 53 5.92 -14.33 -10.12
C ASP A 53 7.39 -14.04 -10.50
N TYR A 54 7.99 -13.00 -9.90
CA TYR A 54 9.32 -12.51 -10.30
C TYR A 54 10.33 -12.41 -9.15
N LYS A 55 9.90 -12.58 -7.89
CA LYS A 55 10.76 -12.44 -6.70
C LYS A 55 11.47 -11.08 -6.60
N ALA A 56 10.92 -10.05 -7.22
CA ALA A 56 11.51 -8.71 -7.23
C ALA A 56 11.11 -7.93 -5.98
N GLN A 57 12.11 -7.36 -5.30
CA GLN A 57 11.90 -6.58 -4.08
C GLN A 57 11.44 -5.15 -4.41
N VAL A 58 10.67 -4.57 -3.51
CA VAL A 58 10.27 -3.18 -3.56
C VAL A 58 11.42 -2.28 -3.09
N THR A 59 11.77 -1.29 -3.89
CA THR A 59 12.83 -0.31 -3.59
C THR A 59 12.30 1.07 -3.27
N GLY A 60 11.02 1.31 -3.50
CA GLY A 60 10.34 2.56 -3.16
C GLY A 60 8.89 2.57 -3.59
N GLY A 61 8.11 3.46 -3.04
CA GLY A 61 6.69 3.63 -3.33
C GLY A 61 6.21 5.03 -2.97
N ASP A 62 5.08 5.41 -3.56
CA ASP A 62 4.35 6.62 -3.22
C ASP A 62 2.93 6.53 -3.75
N MET A 63 1.96 7.14 -3.06
CA MET A 63 0.57 7.13 -3.49
C MET A 63 -0.13 8.45 -3.21
N GLN A 64 -1.08 8.74 -4.07
CA GLN A 64 -2.11 9.77 -3.90
C GLN A 64 -3.48 9.11 -4.08
N PRO A 65 -4.59 9.75 -3.72
CA PRO A 65 -5.89 9.19 -4.00
C PRO A 65 -6.06 8.83 -5.48
N GLY A 66 -6.30 7.56 -5.78
CA GLY A 66 -6.51 7.03 -7.12
C GLY A 66 -5.28 6.82 -7.99
N THR A 67 -4.08 7.22 -7.56
CA THR A 67 -2.84 7.05 -8.33
C THR A 67 -1.68 6.63 -7.43
N ALA A 68 -0.77 5.81 -7.97
CA ALA A 68 0.40 5.41 -7.21
C ALA A 68 1.57 5.04 -8.13
N ARG A 69 2.74 4.91 -7.52
CA ARG A 69 3.92 4.33 -8.14
C ARG A 69 4.60 3.34 -7.20
N MET A 70 5.23 2.32 -7.76
CA MET A 70 6.08 1.40 -7.03
C MET A 70 7.33 1.08 -7.84
N ASP A 71 8.45 1.04 -7.16
CA ASP A 71 9.78 0.78 -7.73
C ASP A 71 10.22 -0.62 -7.32
N PHE A 72 10.71 -1.40 -8.27
CA PHE A 72 11.10 -2.79 -8.08
C PHE A 72 12.50 -3.06 -8.61
N GLU A 73 13.15 -4.09 -8.09
CA GLU A 73 14.40 -4.61 -8.63
C GLU A 73 14.15 -5.49 -9.85
N PHE A 74 14.13 -4.87 -11.04
CA PHE A 74 14.09 -5.55 -12.32
C PHE A 74 15.30 -5.17 -13.20
N GLU A 75 15.81 -6.11 -13.95
CA GLU A 75 16.84 -5.83 -14.96
C GLU A 75 16.24 -5.10 -16.16
N ASN A 76 15.11 -5.59 -16.66
CA ASN A 76 14.42 -5.04 -17.81
C ASN A 76 12.94 -4.77 -17.52
N MET A 77 12.40 -3.75 -18.18
CA MET A 77 10.99 -3.41 -18.15
C MET A 77 10.60 -2.93 -19.54
N THR A 78 9.76 -3.71 -20.22
CA THR A 78 9.20 -3.35 -21.54
C THR A 78 7.72 -3.00 -21.41
N ALA A 79 7.13 -2.44 -22.44
CA ALA A 79 5.70 -2.16 -22.48
C ALA A 79 4.88 -3.44 -22.36
N GLU A 80 5.26 -4.49 -23.09
CA GLU A 80 4.60 -5.80 -23.07
C GLU A 80 4.68 -6.43 -21.67
N PHE A 81 5.81 -6.27 -20.97
CA PHE A 81 5.95 -6.76 -19.60
C PHE A 81 5.05 -5.98 -18.63
N ALA A 82 4.94 -4.67 -18.80
CA ALA A 82 4.04 -3.84 -18.00
C ALA A 82 2.56 -4.20 -18.25
N GLU A 83 2.17 -4.51 -19.49
CA GLU A 83 0.83 -5.00 -19.85
C GLU A 83 0.55 -6.38 -19.24
N GLN A 84 1.51 -7.30 -19.24
CA GLN A 84 1.36 -8.60 -18.57
C GLN A 84 1.14 -8.47 -17.07
N ILE A 85 1.83 -7.52 -16.43
CA ILE A 85 1.60 -7.20 -15.00
C ILE A 85 0.19 -6.63 -14.83
N GLU A 86 -0.24 -5.67 -15.68
CA GLU A 86 -1.60 -5.09 -15.66
C GLU A 86 -2.67 -6.18 -15.74
N ASP A 87 -2.56 -7.09 -16.68
CA ASP A 87 -3.51 -8.21 -16.84
C ASP A 87 -3.53 -9.11 -15.60
N THR A 88 -2.36 -9.36 -15.02
CA THR A 88 -2.25 -10.25 -13.88
C THR A 88 -2.83 -9.62 -12.61
N ILE A 89 -2.52 -8.36 -12.31
CA ILE A 89 -3.09 -7.68 -11.15
C ILE A 89 -4.61 -7.54 -11.25
N ASN A 90 -5.17 -7.32 -12.44
CA ASN A 90 -6.61 -7.24 -12.63
C ASN A 90 -7.31 -8.61 -12.51
N ARG A 91 -6.63 -9.72 -12.80
CA ARG A 91 -7.14 -11.06 -12.43
C ARG A 91 -7.26 -11.22 -10.92
N GLU A 92 -6.24 -10.79 -10.14
CA GLU A 92 -6.28 -10.83 -8.67
C GLU A 92 -7.38 -9.93 -8.09
N VAL A 93 -7.66 -8.78 -8.73
CA VAL A 93 -8.82 -7.94 -8.37
C VAL A 93 -10.12 -8.71 -8.56
N ASN A 94 -10.29 -9.38 -9.72
CA ASN A 94 -11.51 -10.12 -10.05
C ASN A 94 -11.71 -11.41 -9.23
N ASP A 95 -10.63 -11.98 -8.69
CA ASP A 95 -10.68 -13.14 -7.79
C ASP A 95 -11.40 -12.84 -6.45
N ASN A 96 -11.67 -11.57 -6.16
CA ASN A 96 -12.40 -11.11 -4.98
C ASN A 96 -11.84 -11.70 -3.67
N ARG A 97 -10.52 -11.65 -3.51
CA ARG A 97 -9.83 -12.18 -2.33
C ARG A 97 -10.16 -11.36 -1.09
N THR A 98 -10.37 -12.03 0.03
CA THR A 98 -10.55 -11.38 1.33
C THR A 98 -9.25 -10.77 1.81
N ILE A 99 -9.35 -9.61 2.46
CA ILE A 99 -8.22 -8.91 3.06
C ILE A 99 -8.43 -8.85 4.57
N GLU A 100 -7.51 -9.45 5.30
CA GLU A 100 -7.56 -9.55 6.75
C GLU A 100 -6.47 -8.73 7.42
N VAL A 101 -6.84 -8.17 8.58
CA VAL A 101 -5.90 -7.48 9.47
C VAL A 101 -5.61 -8.38 10.64
N ASN A 102 -4.35 -8.74 10.81
CA ASN A 102 -3.89 -9.56 11.91
C ASN A 102 -2.78 -8.84 12.70
N PHE A 103 -2.48 -9.33 13.88
CA PHE A 103 -1.42 -8.83 14.73
C PHE A 103 -0.53 -9.99 15.15
N LEU A 104 0.77 -9.83 14.97
CA LEU A 104 1.78 -10.82 15.33
C LEU A 104 2.70 -10.24 16.40
N THR A 105 3.15 -11.07 17.34
CA THR A 105 4.29 -10.67 18.17
C THR A 105 5.53 -10.52 17.29
N ARG A 106 6.54 -9.80 17.76
CA ARG A 106 7.80 -9.67 17.02
C ARG A 106 8.47 -11.03 16.76
N GLU A 107 8.38 -11.95 17.73
CA GLU A 107 8.91 -13.31 17.57
C GLU A 107 8.19 -14.07 16.46
N GLN A 108 6.86 -13.97 16.39
CA GLN A 108 6.06 -14.58 15.33
C GLN A 108 6.38 -13.95 13.97
N ALA A 109 6.44 -12.63 13.92
CA ALA A 109 6.75 -11.90 12.69
C ALA A 109 8.14 -12.26 12.13
N ASN A 110 9.14 -12.48 13.00
CA ASN A 110 10.47 -12.89 12.58
C ASN A 110 10.52 -14.32 12.00
N GLN A 111 9.49 -15.13 12.24
CA GLN A 111 9.37 -16.49 11.71
C GLN A 111 8.61 -16.53 10.36
N VAL A 112 7.95 -15.44 9.98
CA VAL A 112 7.23 -15.36 8.69
C VAL A 112 8.21 -14.93 7.61
N PRO A 113 8.54 -15.82 6.66
CA PRO A 113 9.39 -15.45 5.54
C PRO A 113 8.76 -14.31 4.73
N ASP A 114 9.59 -13.39 4.28
CA ASP A 114 9.19 -12.34 3.34
C ASP A 114 8.04 -11.43 3.81
N LEU A 115 7.81 -11.33 5.13
CA LEU A 115 6.81 -10.42 5.71
C LEU A 115 7.09 -8.95 5.35
N ILE A 116 8.34 -8.63 5.05
CA ILE A 116 8.80 -7.32 4.61
C ILE A 116 9.30 -7.43 3.19
N ARG A 117 8.58 -6.81 2.25
CA ARG A 117 8.88 -6.84 0.81
C ARG A 117 9.84 -5.74 0.38
N THR A 118 10.08 -4.76 1.24
CA THR A 118 11.03 -3.68 0.96
C THR A 118 12.46 -4.16 1.19
N LYS A 119 13.37 -3.69 0.34
CA LYS A 119 14.81 -3.99 0.43
C LYS A 119 15.43 -3.60 1.79
N ILE A 120 14.87 -2.58 2.42
CA ILE A 120 15.25 -2.11 3.75
C ILE A 120 14.10 -2.40 4.71
N ASN A 121 14.42 -3.01 5.85
CA ASN A 121 13.45 -3.20 6.92
C ASN A 121 13.07 -1.84 7.53
N LEU A 122 11.83 -1.42 7.30
CA LEU A 122 11.30 -0.14 7.80
C LEU A 122 10.54 -0.27 9.13
N LEU A 123 10.44 -1.50 9.70
CA LEU A 123 9.77 -1.71 10.99
C LEU A 123 10.63 -1.19 12.14
N PRO A 124 10.16 -0.18 12.91
CA PRO A 124 10.87 0.31 14.08
C PRO A 124 11.10 -0.81 15.10
N GLU A 125 12.31 -0.88 15.67
CA GLU A 125 12.67 -1.91 16.65
C GLU A 125 11.80 -1.87 17.92
N ALA A 126 11.30 -0.69 18.27
CA ALA A 126 10.46 -0.47 19.46
C ALA A 126 9.03 -1.06 19.35
N ILE A 127 8.58 -1.47 18.16
CA ILE A 127 7.24 -2.04 17.97
C ILE A 127 7.26 -3.51 18.36
N SER A 128 6.54 -3.88 19.41
CA SER A 128 6.41 -5.26 19.91
C SER A 128 5.29 -6.04 19.23
N GLU A 129 4.22 -5.38 18.81
CA GLU A 129 3.08 -5.96 18.12
C GLU A 129 3.02 -5.43 16.67
N ILE A 130 3.19 -6.34 15.72
CA ILE A 130 3.29 -6.01 14.30
C ILE A 130 1.95 -6.29 13.64
N ARG A 131 1.32 -5.22 13.15
CA ARG A 131 0.11 -5.33 12.35
C ARG A 131 0.47 -5.85 10.96
N THR A 132 -0.31 -6.81 10.46
CA THR A 132 -0.14 -7.40 9.14
C THR A 132 -1.41 -7.28 8.32
N ILE A 133 -1.24 -7.21 7.01
CA ILE A 133 -2.28 -7.28 6.00
C ILE A 133 -2.09 -8.58 5.23
N ASP A 134 -3.13 -9.39 5.21
CA ASP A 134 -3.18 -10.67 4.48
C ASP A 134 -4.21 -10.56 3.35
N ILE A 135 -3.74 -10.53 2.10
CA ILE A 135 -4.57 -10.73 0.92
C ILE A 135 -4.57 -12.23 0.65
N SER A 136 -5.64 -12.90 0.99
CA SER A 136 -5.75 -14.36 1.02
C SER A 136 -5.18 -15.04 -0.23
N GLY A 137 -4.10 -15.82 -0.04
CA GLY A 137 -3.44 -16.57 -1.11
C GLY A 137 -2.61 -15.73 -2.10
N LEU A 138 -2.43 -14.44 -1.86
CA LEU A 138 -1.62 -13.56 -2.71
C LEU A 138 -0.47 -12.89 -1.98
N ASP A 139 -0.73 -12.21 -0.87
CA ASP A 139 0.26 -11.36 -0.22
C ASP A 139 0.05 -11.27 1.29
N LEU A 140 1.13 -11.39 2.06
CA LEU A 140 1.15 -11.15 3.50
C LEU A 140 2.30 -10.21 3.82
N GLN A 141 1.98 -9.02 4.34
CA GLN A 141 2.99 -8.02 4.69
C GLN A 141 2.72 -7.35 6.03
N ALA A 142 3.80 -6.93 6.69
CA ALA A 142 3.71 -5.97 7.79
C ALA A 142 3.34 -4.61 7.23
N ASP A 143 2.19 -4.09 7.63
CA ASP A 143 1.70 -2.78 7.18
C ASP A 143 0.77 -2.12 8.21
N GLY A 144 0.91 -0.80 8.34
CA GLY A 144 0.11 0.04 9.24
C GLY A 144 -1.04 0.80 8.58
N GLY A 145 -1.16 0.75 7.27
CA GLY A 145 -2.14 1.52 6.51
C GLY A 145 -3.54 0.91 6.50
N THR A 146 -4.47 1.63 5.91
CA THR A 146 -5.86 1.18 5.76
C THR A 146 -6.10 0.57 4.39
N HIS A 147 -6.92 -0.50 4.36
CA HIS A 147 -7.24 -1.28 3.16
C HIS A 147 -8.74 -1.46 3.00
N VAL A 148 -9.19 -1.82 1.81
CA VAL A 148 -10.55 -2.33 1.56
C VAL A 148 -10.67 -3.77 2.06
N LYS A 149 -11.90 -4.32 2.10
CA LYS A 149 -12.14 -5.66 2.65
C LYS A 149 -11.87 -6.77 1.65
N ASN A 150 -12.01 -6.49 0.36
CA ASN A 150 -11.83 -7.46 -0.71
C ASN A 150 -11.11 -6.81 -1.89
N THR A 151 -10.35 -7.60 -2.64
CA THR A 151 -9.62 -7.08 -3.81
C THR A 151 -10.53 -6.50 -4.89
N SER A 152 -11.76 -7.01 -5.04
CA SER A 152 -12.74 -6.50 -6.00
C SER A 152 -13.18 -5.05 -5.75
N GLU A 153 -13.09 -4.57 -4.50
CA GLU A 153 -13.40 -3.18 -4.17
C GLU A 153 -12.39 -2.17 -4.75
N VAL A 154 -11.21 -2.65 -5.14
CA VAL A 154 -10.18 -1.80 -5.77
C VAL A 154 -10.65 -1.26 -7.12
N GLY A 155 -11.43 -2.04 -7.86
CA GLY A 155 -11.78 -1.73 -9.24
C GLY A 155 -10.60 -1.96 -10.19
N PHE A 156 -10.75 -1.55 -11.44
CA PHE A 156 -9.71 -1.76 -12.45
C PHE A 156 -8.44 -0.96 -12.14
N ILE A 157 -7.29 -1.62 -12.24
CA ILE A 157 -5.97 -1.01 -12.06
C ILE A 157 -5.32 -0.84 -13.42
N LYS A 158 -5.12 0.40 -13.85
CA LYS A 158 -4.42 0.74 -15.09
C LYS A 158 -2.94 0.99 -14.83
N VAL A 159 -2.05 0.32 -15.56
CA VAL A 159 -0.63 0.69 -15.60
C VAL A 159 -0.48 1.88 -16.56
N THR A 160 -0.25 3.06 -16.01
CA THR A 160 -0.19 4.32 -16.77
C THR A 160 1.20 4.65 -17.28
N GLY A 161 2.21 3.90 -16.86
CA GLY A 161 3.57 4.08 -17.34
C GLY A 161 4.60 3.24 -16.61
N HIS A 162 5.72 3.07 -17.28
CA HIS A 162 6.89 2.43 -16.71
C HIS A 162 8.15 3.24 -17.07
N GLU A 163 9.16 3.19 -16.21
CA GLU A 163 10.43 3.87 -16.47
C GLU A 163 11.61 3.14 -15.81
N SER A 164 12.76 3.26 -16.41
CA SER A 164 14.02 2.80 -15.81
C SER A 164 14.60 3.88 -14.92
N LYS A 165 14.78 3.57 -13.63
CA LYS A 165 15.44 4.43 -12.64
C LYS A 165 16.89 4.03 -12.40
N GLY A 166 17.43 3.14 -13.21
CA GLY A 166 18.78 2.61 -13.12
C GLY A 166 18.85 1.19 -13.67
N ARG A 167 20.04 0.58 -13.57
CA ARG A 167 20.30 -0.74 -14.16
C ARG A 167 19.33 -1.82 -13.68
N ILE A 168 19.07 -1.86 -12.38
CA ILE A 168 18.21 -2.87 -11.72
C ILE A 168 16.99 -2.27 -11.04
N ASN A 169 16.67 -1.00 -11.24
CA ASN A 169 15.55 -0.34 -10.58
C ASN A 169 14.55 0.16 -11.63
N LYS A 170 13.35 -0.38 -11.60
CA LYS A 170 12.28 -0.06 -12.55
C LYS A 170 11.03 0.38 -11.80
N ARG A 171 10.40 1.41 -12.33
CA ARG A 171 9.17 2.01 -11.80
C ARG A 171 7.97 1.62 -12.62
N LEU A 172 6.90 1.24 -11.93
CA LEU A 172 5.55 1.17 -12.47
C LEU A 172 4.69 2.26 -11.86
N ARG A 173 3.87 2.90 -12.68
CA ARG A 173 2.83 3.86 -12.27
C ARG A 173 1.47 3.23 -12.52
N ILE A 174 0.59 3.37 -11.57
CA ILE A 174 -0.78 2.87 -11.68
C ILE A 174 -1.80 3.97 -11.40
N ALA A 175 -2.97 3.83 -11.98
CA ALA A 175 -4.15 4.62 -11.66
C ALA A 175 -5.36 3.70 -11.52
N LEU A 176 -6.27 4.07 -10.63
CA LEU A 176 -7.57 3.41 -10.48
C LEU A 176 -8.62 4.10 -11.32
N ASP A 177 -9.57 3.33 -11.85
CA ASP A 177 -10.75 3.91 -12.48
C ASP A 177 -11.52 4.76 -11.45
N GLN A 178 -11.91 5.95 -11.89
CA GLN A 178 -12.82 6.81 -11.14
C GLN A 178 -14.24 6.25 -11.34
N SER A 179 -14.66 5.37 -10.45
CA SER A 179 -16.06 4.89 -10.38
C SER A 179 -16.80 5.65 -9.30
#